data_bb6c1383fce4cde206efa40ad9a95e87
#
_entry.id   bb6c1383fce4cde206efa40ad9a95e87
#
_cell.length_a   1.000
_cell.length_b   1.000
_cell.length_c   1.000
_cell.angle_alpha   90.00
_cell.angle_beta   90.00
_cell.angle_gamma   90.00
#
_symmetry.space_group_name_H-M   'P 1'
#
loop_
_entity.id
_entity.type
_entity.pdbx_description
1 polymer ?
#
loop_
_entity_poly.entity_id
_entity_poly.type
_entity_poly.pdbx_seq_one_letter_code
_entity_poly.pdbx_strand_id
1 'polypeptide(L)'
;MMNIYFYGSNREIVAENVKKCYSMILEYGFNSAMGKIKLVGNEDLTGEKLLKVTIEPKSNAKSLSIDNWMLKTEEVTDAKERETAKAPVDGQHRLIAMFILEVEGLLKFNEEEMTETIKKPENMSLALFTASINNGRPWNYKDFGKSKLQTGYKRIDYIETRIQETKLKSDVIYSLYTLGQPDIKPNVAKDLKMGINRLPKSLKLDATTQELGDEVLKAFKSSKISESTYNNGRLAKFSS
;
A
#
# COMPACT_ATOMS: atom_id res chain seq x y z
N MET A 1 2.40 18.32 20.35
CA MET A 1 2.11 17.03 19.69
C MET A 1 2.37 17.19 18.21
N MET A 2 3.25 16.39 17.63
CA MET A 2 3.56 16.46 16.19
C MET A 2 2.37 15.90 15.38
N ASN A 3 2.03 16.55 14.25
CA ASN A 3 1.04 15.97 13.34
C ASN A 3 1.64 14.78 12.60
N ILE A 4 0.91 13.68 12.51
CA ILE A 4 1.32 12.50 11.75
C ILE A 4 0.63 12.57 10.38
N TYR A 5 1.42 12.43 9.32
CA TYR A 5 0.90 12.38 7.96
C TYR A 5 1.26 11.05 7.31
N PHE A 6 0.35 10.55 6.48
CA PHE A 6 0.57 9.42 5.58
C PHE A 6 0.17 9.81 4.17
N TYR A 7 0.72 9.14 3.18
CA TYR A 7 0.36 9.35 1.78
C TYR A 7 -0.36 8.12 1.21
N GLY A 8 -1.27 8.37 0.27
CA GLY A 8 -2.23 7.36 -0.18
C GLY A 8 -1.64 6.15 -0.88
N SER A 9 -0.41 6.25 -1.41
CA SER A 9 0.27 5.12 -2.05
C SER A 9 1.13 4.29 -1.09
N ASN A 10 1.19 4.64 0.20
CA ASN A 10 1.89 3.83 1.21
C ASN A 10 1.11 2.53 1.52
N ARG A 11 1.79 1.60 2.19
CA ARG A 11 1.17 0.35 2.66
C ARG A 11 0.10 0.63 3.71
N GLU A 12 -0.89 -0.25 3.79
CA GLU A 12 -1.88 -0.21 4.87
C GLU A 12 -1.24 -0.38 6.25
N ILE A 13 -1.79 0.34 7.21
CA ILE A 13 -1.43 0.18 8.61
C ILE A 13 -2.08 -1.11 9.14
N VAL A 14 -1.25 -2.02 9.60
CA VAL A 14 -1.69 -3.30 10.17
C VAL A 14 -1.65 -3.19 11.69
N ALA A 15 -2.81 -3.24 12.33
CA ALA A 15 -2.95 -3.08 13.77
C ALA A 15 -2.05 -4.05 14.57
N GLU A 16 -1.92 -5.30 14.14
CA GLU A 16 -1.06 -6.29 14.76
C GLU A 16 0.43 -5.88 14.75
N ASN A 17 0.89 -5.23 13.68
CA ASN A 17 2.26 -4.73 13.60
C ASN A 17 2.46 -3.51 14.52
N VAL A 18 1.44 -2.65 14.67
CA VAL A 18 1.48 -1.55 15.64
C VAL A 18 1.58 -2.10 17.05
N LYS A 19 0.78 -3.12 17.40
CA LYS A 19 0.84 -3.79 18.71
C LYS A 19 2.21 -4.37 19.02
N LYS A 20 2.84 -5.05 18.07
CA LYS A 20 4.20 -5.58 18.21
C LYS A 20 5.21 -4.48 18.48
N CYS A 21 5.15 -3.39 17.69
CA CYS A 21 6.02 -2.24 17.91
C CYS A 21 5.77 -1.59 19.27
N TYR A 22 4.50 -1.41 19.65
CA TYR A 22 4.12 -0.85 20.95
C TYR A 22 4.70 -1.65 22.11
N SER A 23 4.49 -2.98 22.14
CA SER A 23 5.00 -3.85 23.21
C SER A 23 6.51 -3.83 23.29
N MET A 24 7.19 -3.87 22.12
CA MET A 24 8.64 -3.85 22.06
C MET A 24 9.22 -2.51 22.57
N ILE A 25 8.62 -1.38 22.17
CA ILE A 25 9.08 -0.05 22.61
C ILE A 25 8.76 0.18 24.08
N LEU A 26 7.61 -0.31 24.55
CA LEU A 26 7.22 -0.23 25.97
C LEU A 26 8.22 -1.00 26.85
N GLU A 27 8.64 -2.19 26.42
CA GLU A 27 9.50 -3.07 27.21
C GLU A 27 11.00 -2.63 27.18
N TYR A 28 11.48 -2.25 26.00
CA TYR A 28 12.92 -1.99 25.79
C TYR A 28 13.26 -0.51 25.53
N GLY A 29 12.25 0.36 25.43
CA GLY A 29 12.43 1.73 24.94
C GLY A 29 12.72 1.79 23.45
N PHE A 30 12.78 3.00 22.91
CA PHE A 30 13.34 3.23 21.59
C PHE A 30 14.85 3.20 21.66
N ASN A 31 15.49 2.43 20.80
CA ASN A 31 16.93 2.39 20.71
C ASN A 31 17.40 2.47 19.23
N SER A 32 18.66 2.88 19.04
CA SER A 32 19.24 3.08 17.71
C SER A 32 19.30 1.80 16.86
N ALA A 33 19.29 0.61 17.48
CA ALA A 33 19.28 -0.66 16.76
C ALA A 33 17.95 -0.90 16.01
N MET A 34 16.87 -0.23 16.42
CA MET A 34 15.60 -0.25 15.67
C MET A 34 15.67 0.56 14.38
N GLY A 35 16.71 1.38 14.20
CA GLY A 35 16.82 2.36 13.12
C GLY A 35 15.85 3.54 13.30
N LYS A 36 16.24 4.71 12.79
CA LYS A 36 15.36 5.87 12.76
C LYS A 36 14.17 5.66 11.82
N ILE A 37 13.06 6.32 12.10
CA ILE A 37 11.92 6.39 11.20
C ILE A 37 12.30 7.30 10.04
N LYS A 38 12.20 6.81 8.80
CA LYS A 38 12.56 7.58 7.62
C LYS A 38 11.35 8.36 7.10
N LEU A 39 11.50 9.68 7.07
CA LEU A 39 10.46 10.62 6.62
C LEU A 39 10.88 11.24 5.29
N VAL A 40 9.90 11.57 4.45
CA VAL A 40 10.07 12.45 3.29
C VAL A 40 9.30 13.75 3.51
N GLY A 41 9.82 14.84 2.99
CA GLY A 41 9.20 16.15 3.07
C GLY A 41 8.22 16.42 1.93
N ASN A 42 7.61 17.62 1.96
CA ASN A 42 6.59 18.03 1.00
C ASN A 42 7.03 17.93 -0.47
N GLU A 43 8.28 18.23 -0.79
CA GLU A 43 8.79 18.14 -2.17
C GLU A 43 8.55 16.76 -2.80
N ASP A 44 8.78 15.71 -1.99
CA ASP A 44 8.62 14.32 -2.41
C ASP A 44 7.17 13.81 -2.33
N LEU A 45 6.28 14.56 -1.64
CA LEU A 45 4.85 14.27 -1.48
C LEU A 45 3.98 14.92 -2.56
N THR A 46 4.58 15.63 -3.51
CA THR A 46 3.85 16.29 -4.61
C THR A 46 3.05 15.29 -5.43
N GLY A 47 1.77 15.58 -5.63
CA GLY A 47 0.86 14.69 -6.36
C GLY A 47 0.30 13.51 -5.54
N GLU A 48 0.79 13.28 -4.33
CA GLU A 48 0.24 12.26 -3.44
C GLU A 48 -0.98 12.79 -2.68
N LYS A 49 -1.93 11.89 -2.42
CA LYS A 49 -2.99 12.14 -1.46
C LYS A 49 -2.40 12.10 -0.06
N LEU A 50 -2.33 13.25 0.61
CA LEU A 50 -1.81 13.36 1.96
C LEU A 50 -2.94 13.19 2.97
N LEU A 51 -2.74 12.33 3.96
CA LEU A 51 -3.69 12.01 5.03
C LEU A 51 -3.09 12.41 6.37
N LYS A 52 -3.76 13.28 7.09
CA LYS A 52 -3.47 13.54 8.50
C LYS A 52 -4.06 12.42 9.34
N VAL A 53 -3.27 11.91 10.27
CA VAL A 53 -3.70 10.84 11.18
C VAL A 53 -3.83 11.41 12.58
N THR A 54 -4.99 11.20 13.19
CA THR A 54 -5.23 11.45 14.60
C THR A 54 -5.42 10.13 15.34
N ILE A 55 -4.89 10.07 16.57
CA ILE A 55 -4.99 8.91 17.43
C ILE A 55 -5.90 9.31 18.58
N GLU A 56 -7.05 8.65 18.70
CA GLU A 56 -8.07 8.95 19.71
C GLU A 56 -8.40 7.72 20.53
N PRO A 57 -8.68 7.88 21.84
CA PRO A 57 -9.17 6.77 22.63
C PRO A 57 -10.57 6.37 22.18
N LYS A 58 -10.85 5.08 22.18
CA LYS A 58 -12.22 4.58 22.00
C LYS A 58 -13.07 5.01 23.19
N SER A 59 -14.31 5.43 22.93
CA SER A 59 -15.23 6.04 23.90
C SER A 59 -15.53 5.21 25.18
N ASN A 60 -15.16 3.94 25.22
CA ASN A 60 -15.41 3.03 26.34
C ASN A 60 -14.12 2.39 26.92
N ALA A 61 -12.96 2.99 26.65
CA ALA A 61 -11.68 2.47 27.12
C ALA A 61 -11.58 2.54 28.65
N LYS A 62 -11.57 1.38 29.32
CA LYS A 62 -11.44 1.26 30.78
C LYS A 62 -9.99 1.22 31.28
N SER A 63 -9.04 1.04 30.36
CA SER A 63 -7.60 1.00 30.64
C SER A 63 -6.82 1.46 29.42
N LEU A 64 -5.64 2.01 29.64
CA LEU A 64 -4.70 2.34 28.59
C LEU A 64 -4.12 1.03 28.03
N SER A 65 -4.55 0.64 26.86
CA SER A 65 -3.97 -0.45 26.09
C SER A 65 -4.14 -0.12 24.61
N ILE A 66 -3.26 -0.67 23.80
CA ILE A 66 -3.28 -0.42 22.34
C ILE A 66 -4.62 -0.74 21.68
N ASP A 67 -5.40 -1.68 22.25
CA ASP A 67 -6.73 -2.03 21.75
C ASP A 67 -7.77 -0.93 21.96
N ASN A 68 -7.47 0.03 22.83
CA ASN A 68 -8.35 1.14 23.19
C ASN A 68 -8.15 2.38 22.29
N TRP A 69 -7.24 2.31 21.34
CA TRP A 69 -6.94 3.41 20.43
C TRP A 69 -7.59 3.21 19.05
N MET A 70 -7.96 4.30 18.46
CA MET A 70 -8.54 4.37 17.11
C MET A 70 -7.76 5.37 16.28
N LEU A 71 -7.44 4.98 15.04
CA LEU A 71 -6.86 5.88 14.06
C LEU A 71 -7.97 6.50 13.24
N LYS A 72 -8.00 7.82 13.17
CA LYS A 72 -8.80 8.58 12.21
C LYS A 72 -7.90 9.19 11.16
N THR A 73 -8.35 9.23 9.94
CA THR A 73 -7.62 9.85 8.83
C THR A 73 -8.47 10.92 8.17
N GLU A 74 -7.88 12.07 7.94
CA GLU A 74 -8.48 13.19 7.24
C GLU A 74 -7.58 13.63 6.09
N GLU A 75 -8.15 13.99 4.95
CA GLU A 75 -7.37 14.46 3.82
C GLU A 75 -6.89 15.88 4.05
N VAL A 76 -5.59 16.12 3.89
CA VAL A 76 -5.00 17.45 4.02
C VAL A 76 -5.19 18.21 2.72
N THR A 77 -6.06 19.22 2.76
CA THR A 77 -6.34 20.11 1.63
C THR A 77 -5.67 21.48 1.78
N ASP A 78 -5.30 21.88 3.00
CA ASP A 78 -4.63 23.15 3.28
C ASP A 78 -3.20 23.15 2.73
N ALA A 79 -2.88 24.15 1.91
CA ALA A 79 -1.59 24.29 1.26
C ALA A 79 -0.45 24.53 2.26
N LYS A 80 -0.68 25.36 3.29
CA LYS A 80 0.34 25.67 4.29
C LYS A 80 0.65 24.46 5.16
N GLU A 81 -0.38 23.69 5.51
CA GLU A 81 -0.18 22.43 6.25
C GLU A 81 0.61 21.43 5.40
N ARG A 82 0.35 21.36 4.11
CA ARG A 82 1.11 20.50 3.18
C ARG A 82 2.57 20.89 3.07
N GLU A 83 2.90 22.18 3.07
CA GLU A 83 4.29 22.67 2.94
C GLU A 83 5.20 22.16 4.06
N THR A 84 4.67 21.97 5.26
CA THR A 84 5.44 21.52 6.43
C THR A 84 5.29 20.03 6.72
N ALA A 85 4.44 19.34 5.97
CA ALA A 85 4.14 17.94 6.19
C ALA A 85 5.35 17.04 5.91
N LYS A 86 5.55 16.07 6.80
CA LYS A 86 6.50 14.97 6.62
C LYS A 86 5.76 13.65 6.78
N ALA A 87 6.01 12.70 5.90
CA ALA A 87 5.35 11.40 5.94
C ALA A 87 6.35 10.23 5.95
N PRO A 88 6.08 9.15 6.70
CA PRO A 88 7.00 8.04 6.82
C PRO A 88 7.03 7.20 5.54
N VAL A 89 8.21 6.95 5.03
CA VAL A 89 8.50 5.97 3.99
C VAL A 89 8.99 4.64 4.59
N ASP A 90 9.50 4.68 5.82
CA ASP A 90 9.78 3.50 6.63
C ASP A 90 9.42 3.77 8.09
N GLY A 91 9.02 2.71 8.81
CA GLY A 91 8.73 2.76 10.24
C GLY A 91 7.34 3.29 10.62
N GLN A 92 6.38 3.34 9.70
CA GLN A 92 5.02 3.86 9.98
C GLN A 92 4.33 3.19 11.18
N HIS A 93 4.45 1.88 11.35
CA HIS A 93 3.86 1.18 12.52
C HIS A 93 4.56 1.55 13.82
N ARG A 94 5.89 1.76 13.79
CA ARG A 94 6.66 2.24 14.93
C ARG A 94 6.26 3.67 15.29
N LEU A 95 6.10 4.54 14.30
CA LEU A 95 5.67 5.92 14.51
C LEU A 95 4.33 5.97 15.25
N ILE A 96 3.32 5.22 14.79
CA ILE A 96 2.01 5.15 15.45
C ILE A 96 2.15 4.62 16.88
N ALA A 97 2.91 3.55 17.09
CA ALA A 97 3.14 2.97 18.41
C ALA A 97 3.77 3.99 19.38
N MET A 98 4.76 4.75 18.91
CA MET A 98 5.41 5.80 19.70
C MET A 98 4.44 6.91 20.08
N PHE A 99 3.58 7.33 19.16
CA PHE A 99 2.58 8.36 19.46
C PHE A 99 1.54 7.89 20.45
N ILE A 100 1.11 6.63 20.39
CA ILE A 100 0.23 6.04 21.42
C ILE A 100 0.94 6.08 22.79
N LEU A 101 2.19 5.64 22.84
CA LEU A 101 2.98 5.67 24.08
C LEU A 101 3.22 7.10 24.62
N GLU A 102 3.38 8.09 23.71
CA GLU A 102 3.50 9.49 24.10
C GLU A 102 2.20 10.02 24.72
N VAL A 103 1.06 9.74 24.09
CA VAL A 103 -0.26 10.15 24.61
C VAL A 103 -0.55 9.47 25.96
N GLU A 104 -0.09 8.26 26.16
CA GLU A 104 -0.18 7.54 27.44
C GLU A 104 0.84 8.03 28.48
N GLY A 105 1.76 8.93 28.11
CA GLY A 105 2.81 9.44 28.99
C GLY A 105 3.93 8.43 29.30
N LEU A 106 4.00 7.35 28.53
CA LEU A 106 4.97 6.25 28.69
C LEU A 106 6.24 6.43 27.87
N LEU A 107 6.21 7.31 26.89
CA LEU A 107 7.35 7.67 26.04
C LEU A 107 7.36 9.19 25.82
N LYS A 108 8.53 9.81 25.79
CA LYS A 108 8.70 11.16 25.28
C LYS A 108 9.24 11.08 23.86
N PHE A 109 8.43 11.47 22.89
CA PHE A 109 8.88 11.47 21.50
C PHE A 109 9.91 12.58 21.26
N ASN A 110 11.05 12.22 20.69
CA ASN A 110 12.10 13.13 20.28
C ASN A 110 12.35 12.98 18.78
N GLU A 111 11.89 13.96 17.98
CA GLU A 111 11.98 13.91 16.53
C GLU A 111 13.42 13.75 16.03
N GLU A 112 14.39 14.46 16.62
CA GLU A 112 15.78 14.44 16.16
C GLU A 112 16.45 13.07 16.40
N GLU A 113 16.13 12.43 17.51
CA GLU A 113 16.68 11.11 17.85
C GLU A 113 15.98 9.96 17.13
N MET A 114 14.66 10.08 16.95
CA MET A 114 13.80 8.97 16.52
C MET A 114 13.49 8.99 15.04
N THR A 115 13.72 10.12 14.35
CA THR A 115 13.44 10.25 12.93
C THR A 115 14.64 10.76 12.13
N GLU A 116 14.60 10.55 10.83
CA GLU A 116 15.49 11.19 9.86
C GLU A 116 14.68 11.59 8.62
N THR A 117 14.91 12.80 8.12
CA THR A 117 14.31 13.23 6.85
C THR A 117 15.28 12.88 5.72
N ILE A 118 14.78 12.11 4.76
CA ILE A 118 15.52 11.68 3.58
C ILE A 118 14.86 12.22 2.32
N LYS A 119 15.59 12.29 1.22
CA LYS A 119 15.09 12.78 -0.07
C LYS A 119 14.99 11.63 -1.06
N LYS A 120 13.90 11.60 -1.78
CA LYS A 120 13.67 10.65 -2.87
C LYS A 120 14.55 11.02 -4.09
N PRO A 121 15.15 10.06 -4.81
CA PRO A 121 15.76 10.33 -6.11
C PRO A 121 14.75 10.94 -7.12
N GLU A 122 15.17 11.94 -7.89
CA GLU A 122 14.26 12.69 -8.79
C GLU A 122 13.54 11.81 -9.81
N ASN A 123 14.22 10.81 -10.32
CA ASN A 123 13.71 9.90 -11.36
C ASN A 123 12.93 8.70 -10.80
N MET A 124 12.65 8.67 -9.49
CA MET A 124 11.97 7.55 -8.82
C MET A 124 10.61 8.01 -8.28
N SER A 125 9.56 7.21 -8.43
CA SER A 125 8.30 7.47 -7.77
C SER A 125 8.40 7.23 -6.26
N LEU A 126 7.57 7.94 -5.47
CA LEU A 126 7.59 7.79 -4.01
C LEU A 126 7.27 6.35 -3.58
N ALA A 127 6.31 5.69 -4.24
CA ALA A 127 5.96 4.31 -3.92
C ALA A 127 7.11 3.33 -4.21
N LEU A 128 7.84 3.53 -5.32
CA LEU A 128 9.01 2.71 -5.64
C LEU A 128 10.16 2.97 -4.63
N PHE A 129 10.38 4.24 -4.27
CA PHE A 129 11.36 4.61 -3.26
C PHE A 129 11.05 3.95 -1.92
N THR A 130 9.80 4.05 -1.46
CA THR A 130 9.31 3.40 -0.24
C THR A 130 9.52 1.89 -0.28
N ALA A 131 9.19 1.26 -1.42
CA ALA A 131 9.41 -0.17 -1.59
C ALA A 131 10.90 -0.56 -1.50
N SER A 132 11.80 0.28 -2.04
CA SER A 132 13.25 0.02 -2.07
C SER A 132 13.92 0.10 -0.70
N ILE A 133 13.45 1.01 0.18
CA ILE A 133 14.02 1.18 1.52
C ILE A 133 13.39 0.27 2.59
N ASN A 134 12.25 -0.36 2.31
CA ASN A 134 11.61 -1.29 3.25
C ASN A 134 12.28 -2.68 3.23
N ASN A 135 13.52 -2.76 3.68
CA ASN A 135 14.32 -3.99 3.65
C ASN A 135 13.78 -5.11 4.59
N GLY A 136 13.03 -4.76 5.64
CA GLY A 136 12.52 -5.74 6.60
C GLY A 136 11.35 -6.59 6.07
N ARG A 137 10.57 -6.06 5.14
CA ARG A 137 9.50 -6.76 4.42
C ARG A 137 9.40 -6.23 2.99
N PRO A 138 10.10 -6.87 2.05
CA PRO A 138 9.99 -6.49 0.63
C PRO A 138 8.54 -6.44 0.16
N TRP A 139 8.20 -5.46 -0.64
CA TRP A 139 6.87 -5.39 -1.24
C TRP A 139 6.63 -6.62 -2.11
N ASN A 140 5.51 -7.26 -1.88
CA ASN A 140 5.05 -8.35 -2.72
C ASN A 140 4.11 -7.80 -3.83
N TYR A 141 3.67 -8.67 -4.75
CA TYR A 141 2.82 -8.27 -5.86
C TYR A 141 1.49 -7.62 -5.42
N LYS A 142 0.95 -7.98 -4.23
CA LYS A 142 -0.29 -7.37 -3.70
C LYS A 142 -0.05 -5.94 -3.21
N ASP A 143 1.11 -5.68 -2.61
CA ASP A 143 1.50 -4.33 -2.18
C ASP A 143 1.65 -3.42 -3.42
N PHE A 144 2.29 -3.91 -4.50
CA PHE A 144 2.37 -3.19 -5.77
C PHE A 144 1.01 -3.04 -6.47
N GLY A 145 0.12 -4.03 -6.36
CA GLY A 145 -1.24 -3.94 -6.89
C GLY A 145 -2.06 -2.83 -6.23
N LYS A 146 -1.90 -2.61 -4.92
CA LYS A 146 -2.57 -1.53 -4.18
C LYS A 146 -1.91 -0.15 -4.39
N SER A 147 -0.67 -0.12 -4.87
CA SER A 147 0.02 1.13 -5.16
C SER A 147 -0.54 1.76 -6.45
N LYS A 148 -0.52 3.09 -6.54
CA LYS A 148 -0.89 3.81 -7.77
C LYS A 148 0.21 3.81 -8.83
N LEU A 149 1.29 3.05 -8.62
CA LEU A 149 2.34 2.88 -9.60
C LEU A 149 1.75 2.27 -10.87
N GLN A 150 2.05 2.91 -12.00
CA GLN A 150 1.75 2.38 -13.32
C GLN A 150 2.91 1.52 -13.80
N THR A 151 2.59 0.52 -14.61
CA THR A 151 3.60 -0.36 -15.22
C THR A 151 4.25 0.29 -16.45
N GLY A 152 3.68 1.39 -16.94
CA GLY A 152 4.02 1.99 -18.24
C GLY A 152 3.37 1.29 -19.45
N TYR A 153 2.65 0.20 -19.22
CA TYR A 153 1.93 -0.55 -20.25
C TYR A 153 0.43 -0.43 -20.02
N LYS A 154 -0.24 0.42 -20.78
CA LYS A 154 -1.67 0.77 -20.62
C LYS A 154 -2.60 -0.44 -20.41
N ARG A 155 -2.34 -1.55 -21.10
CA ARG A 155 -3.16 -2.76 -20.98
C ARG A 155 -2.98 -3.48 -19.65
N ILE A 156 -1.75 -3.54 -19.16
CA ILE A 156 -1.47 -4.14 -17.85
C ILE A 156 -2.05 -3.25 -16.75
N ASP A 157 -1.88 -1.94 -16.86
CA ASP A 157 -2.46 -0.98 -15.92
C ASP A 157 -4.00 -1.07 -15.90
N TYR A 158 -4.63 -1.33 -17.05
CA TYR A 158 -6.05 -1.61 -17.14
C TYR A 158 -6.44 -2.87 -16.36
N ILE A 159 -5.72 -3.99 -16.54
CA ILE A 159 -5.95 -5.24 -15.81
C ILE A 159 -5.77 -5.03 -14.31
N GLU A 160 -4.73 -4.32 -13.89
CA GLU A 160 -4.47 -3.99 -12.48
C GLU A 160 -5.64 -3.17 -11.88
N THR A 161 -6.21 -2.24 -12.64
CA THR A 161 -7.40 -1.49 -12.22
C THR A 161 -8.59 -2.43 -12.01
N ARG A 162 -8.82 -3.38 -12.91
CA ARG A 162 -9.91 -4.37 -12.77
C ARG A 162 -9.72 -5.29 -11.56
N ILE A 163 -8.48 -5.62 -11.22
CA ILE A 163 -8.18 -6.37 -9.99
C ILE A 163 -8.61 -5.58 -8.74
N GLN A 164 -8.37 -4.27 -8.73
CA GLN A 164 -8.77 -3.42 -7.60
C GLN A 164 -10.29 -3.23 -7.50
N GLU A 165 -10.99 -3.19 -8.64
CA GLU A 165 -12.45 -3.02 -8.71
C GLU A 165 -13.24 -4.31 -8.42
N THR A 166 -12.56 -5.44 -8.39
CA THR A 166 -13.19 -6.75 -8.19
C THR A 166 -12.66 -7.43 -6.94
N LYS A 167 -13.44 -8.36 -6.39
CA LYS A 167 -12.99 -9.23 -5.31
C LYS A 167 -12.32 -10.51 -5.83
N LEU A 168 -12.14 -10.63 -7.13
CA LEU A 168 -11.56 -11.79 -7.76
C LEU A 168 -10.04 -11.82 -7.53
N LYS A 169 -9.45 -13.02 -7.54
CA LYS A 169 -8.01 -13.18 -7.44
C LYS A 169 -7.32 -12.62 -8.69
N SER A 170 -6.11 -12.08 -8.48
CA SER A 170 -5.31 -11.46 -9.55
C SER A 170 -5.06 -12.41 -10.72
N ASP A 171 -4.74 -13.67 -10.44
CA ASP A 171 -4.48 -14.70 -11.45
C ASP A 171 -5.72 -15.02 -12.30
N VAL A 172 -6.92 -14.94 -11.71
CA VAL A 172 -8.18 -15.11 -12.43
C VAL A 172 -8.39 -13.93 -13.39
N ILE A 173 -8.20 -12.70 -12.92
CA ILE A 173 -8.35 -11.51 -13.76
C ILE A 173 -7.30 -11.51 -14.88
N TYR A 174 -6.02 -11.80 -14.56
CA TYR A 174 -5.00 -11.90 -15.61
C TYR A 174 -5.37 -12.96 -16.66
N SER A 175 -5.76 -14.16 -16.24
CA SER A 175 -6.18 -15.21 -17.19
C SER A 175 -7.33 -14.77 -18.07
N LEU A 176 -8.29 -14.04 -17.51
CA LEU A 176 -9.44 -13.54 -18.24
C LEU A 176 -9.04 -12.56 -19.37
N TYR A 177 -8.22 -11.56 -19.05
CA TYR A 177 -7.83 -10.51 -19.98
C TYR A 177 -6.68 -10.90 -20.93
N THR A 178 -6.04 -12.03 -20.68
CA THR A 178 -4.99 -12.58 -21.54
C THR A 178 -5.42 -13.84 -22.29
N LEU A 179 -6.71 -14.16 -22.25
CA LEU A 179 -7.29 -15.36 -22.87
C LEU A 179 -6.56 -16.66 -22.44
N GLY A 180 -6.25 -16.77 -21.16
CA GLY A 180 -5.57 -17.94 -20.61
C GLY A 180 -4.09 -18.06 -20.96
N GLN A 181 -3.45 -17.02 -21.51
CA GLN A 181 -2.02 -17.05 -21.77
C GLN A 181 -1.25 -17.20 -20.43
N PRO A 182 -0.46 -18.29 -20.27
CA PRO A 182 0.12 -18.66 -18.98
C PRO A 182 1.27 -17.76 -18.54
N ASP A 183 1.82 -16.95 -19.45
CA ASP A 183 3.08 -16.22 -19.22
C ASP A 183 2.89 -14.88 -18.48
N ILE A 184 1.64 -14.43 -18.33
CA ILE A 184 1.36 -13.19 -17.58
C ILE A 184 0.83 -13.58 -16.22
N LYS A 185 1.74 -13.50 -15.25
CA LYS A 185 1.42 -13.68 -13.84
C LYS A 185 1.40 -12.31 -13.16
N PRO A 186 0.72 -12.16 -12.03
CA PRO A 186 0.75 -10.93 -11.22
C PRO A 186 2.15 -10.40 -10.91
N ASN A 187 3.16 -11.27 -10.89
CA ASN A 187 4.57 -10.89 -10.73
C ASN A 187 5.12 -10.06 -11.90
N VAL A 188 4.58 -10.20 -13.11
CA VAL A 188 5.01 -9.38 -14.26
C VAL A 188 4.66 -7.91 -14.01
N ALA A 189 3.46 -7.62 -13.54
CA ALA A 189 3.07 -6.25 -13.19
C ALA A 189 3.95 -5.68 -12.06
N LYS A 190 4.28 -6.50 -11.06
CA LYS A 190 5.24 -6.11 -10.00
C LYS A 190 6.59 -5.74 -10.61
N ASP A 191 7.16 -6.61 -11.45
CA ASP A 191 8.47 -6.40 -12.05
C ASP A 191 8.49 -5.11 -12.89
N LEU A 192 7.45 -4.88 -13.70
CA LEU A 192 7.31 -3.66 -14.49
C LEU A 192 7.21 -2.40 -13.62
N LYS A 193 6.44 -2.44 -12.54
CA LYS A 193 6.34 -1.34 -11.57
C LYS A 193 7.67 -1.07 -10.86
N MET A 194 8.54 -2.06 -10.78
CA MET A 194 9.91 -1.93 -10.30
C MET A 194 10.91 -1.48 -11.38
N GLY A 195 10.45 -1.22 -12.61
CA GLY A 195 11.31 -0.85 -13.75
C GLY A 195 12.05 -2.05 -14.38
N ILE A 196 11.70 -3.28 -13.99
CA ILE A 196 12.26 -4.49 -14.55
C ILE A 196 11.42 -4.90 -15.76
N ASN A 197 11.94 -4.69 -16.97
CA ASN A 197 11.21 -5.08 -18.18
C ASN A 197 11.28 -6.59 -18.42
N ARG A 198 10.20 -7.29 -18.07
CA ARG A 198 10.05 -8.74 -18.28
C ARG A 198 8.77 -9.10 -19.02
N LEU A 199 8.33 -8.23 -19.94
CA LEU A 199 7.19 -8.56 -20.78
C LEU A 199 7.50 -9.76 -21.66
N PRO A 200 6.64 -10.80 -21.65
CA PRO A 200 6.75 -11.89 -22.62
C PRO A 200 6.62 -11.36 -24.05
N LYS A 201 7.55 -11.77 -24.93
CA LYS A 201 7.52 -11.37 -26.36
C LYS A 201 6.25 -11.81 -27.09
N SER A 202 5.60 -12.85 -26.59
CA SER A 202 4.35 -13.44 -27.13
C SER A 202 3.10 -12.72 -26.64
N LEU A 203 3.22 -11.72 -25.78
CA LEU A 203 2.08 -11.03 -25.17
C LEU A 203 1.26 -10.28 -26.20
N LYS A 204 0.08 -10.78 -26.49
CA LYS A 204 -0.93 -10.09 -27.29
C LYS A 204 -1.98 -9.50 -26.35
N LEU A 205 -1.78 -8.25 -25.95
CA LEU A 205 -2.77 -7.45 -25.25
C LEU A 205 -3.24 -6.35 -26.20
N ASP A 206 -4.29 -6.60 -26.95
CA ASP A 206 -4.92 -5.65 -27.87
C ASP A 206 -6.31 -5.20 -27.35
N ALA A 207 -7.02 -4.39 -28.13
CA ALA A 207 -8.32 -3.90 -27.77
C ALA A 207 -9.34 -5.05 -27.66
N THR A 208 -9.25 -6.03 -28.54
CA THR A 208 -10.18 -7.18 -28.62
C THR A 208 -10.09 -8.03 -27.34
N THR A 209 -8.88 -8.32 -26.84
CA THR A 209 -8.73 -9.08 -25.59
C THR A 209 -9.28 -8.31 -24.39
N GLN A 210 -9.18 -6.98 -24.42
CA GLN A 210 -9.73 -6.13 -23.36
C GLN A 210 -11.26 -6.14 -23.37
N GLU A 211 -11.88 -5.95 -24.54
CA GLU A 211 -13.32 -5.96 -24.71
C GLU A 211 -13.92 -7.31 -24.32
N LEU A 212 -13.33 -8.40 -24.79
CA LEU A 212 -13.77 -9.75 -24.45
C LEU A 212 -13.64 -10.02 -22.94
N GLY A 213 -12.56 -9.58 -22.32
CA GLY A 213 -12.38 -9.68 -20.88
C GLY A 213 -13.48 -8.94 -20.10
N ASP A 214 -13.85 -7.74 -20.55
CA ASP A 214 -14.92 -6.95 -19.94
C ASP A 214 -16.29 -7.61 -20.12
N GLU A 215 -16.59 -8.15 -21.30
CA GLU A 215 -17.83 -8.87 -21.57
C GLU A 215 -17.98 -10.12 -20.69
N VAL A 216 -16.91 -10.91 -20.59
CA VAL A 216 -16.89 -12.09 -19.73
C VAL A 216 -17.06 -11.68 -18.26
N LEU A 217 -16.35 -10.65 -17.79
CA LEU A 217 -16.49 -10.14 -16.42
C LEU A 217 -17.90 -9.65 -16.13
N LYS A 218 -18.55 -8.98 -17.11
CA LYS A 218 -19.94 -8.53 -17.02
C LYS A 218 -20.91 -9.70 -16.95
N ALA A 219 -20.75 -10.69 -17.81
CA ALA A 219 -21.55 -11.92 -17.81
C ALA A 219 -21.44 -12.66 -16.47
N PHE A 220 -20.27 -12.64 -15.88
CA PHE A 220 -20.01 -13.16 -14.57
C PHE A 220 -20.76 -12.43 -13.45
N LYS A 221 -20.64 -11.11 -13.39
CA LYS A 221 -21.34 -10.29 -12.40
C LYS A 221 -22.85 -10.45 -12.48
N SER A 222 -23.38 -10.74 -13.66
CA SER A 222 -24.82 -11.01 -13.88
C SER A 222 -25.23 -12.45 -13.58
N SER A 223 -24.29 -13.38 -13.56
CA SER A 223 -24.54 -14.77 -13.19
C SER A 223 -24.66 -14.87 -11.66
N LYS A 224 -25.60 -15.66 -11.16
CA LYS A 224 -25.75 -15.94 -9.71
C LYS A 224 -24.71 -16.94 -9.17
N ILE A 225 -23.60 -17.13 -9.88
CA ILE A 225 -22.55 -18.06 -9.49
C ILE A 225 -21.71 -17.43 -8.36
N SER A 226 -21.37 -18.18 -7.33
CA SER A 226 -20.62 -17.65 -6.17
C SER A 226 -19.19 -17.29 -6.52
N GLU A 227 -18.65 -16.22 -5.92
CA GLU A 227 -17.26 -15.77 -6.11
C GLU A 227 -16.24 -16.89 -5.82
N SER A 228 -16.55 -17.81 -4.91
CA SER A 228 -15.66 -18.94 -4.59
C SER A 228 -15.47 -19.91 -5.78
N THR A 229 -16.47 -20.03 -6.65
CA THR A 229 -16.41 -20.87 -7.85
C THR A 229 -15.47 -20.27 -8.90
N TYR A 230 -15.40 -18.95 -8.97
CA TYR A 230 -14.50 -18.22 -9.89
C TYR A 230 -13.04 -18.36 -9.53
N ASN A 231 -12.75 -18.37 -8.26
CA ASN A 231 -11.39 -18.43 -7.75
C ASN A 231 -10.69 -19.79 -7.97
N ASN A 232 -11.35 -20.77 -8.59
CA ASN A 232 -10.81 -22.11 -8.81
C ASN A 232 -10.30 -22.35 -10.24
N GLY A 233 -9.96 -21.30 -10.99
CA GLY A 233 -9.29 -21.43 -12.31
C GLY A 233 -10.19 -21.96 -13.45
N ARG A 234 -11.49 -22.16 -13.20
CA ARG A 234 -12.44 -22.64 -14.21
C ARG A 234 -12.82 -21.59 -15.25
N LEU A 235 -12.59 -20.32 -14.95
CA LEU A 235 -12.90 -19.19 -15.85
C LEU A 235 -12.06 -19.17 -17.12
N ALA A 236 -10.79 -19.53 -17.03
CA ALA A 236 -9.90 -19.57 -18.18
C ALA A 236 -10.37 -20.56 -19.27
N LYS A 237 -11.23 -21.52 -18.91
CA LYS A 237 -11.80 -22.49 -19.87
C LYS A 237 -13.01 -22.00 -20.63
N PHE A 238 -13.58 -20.84 -20.28
CA PHE A 238 -14.69 -20.25 -21.02
C PHE A 238 -14.25 -19.27 -22.11
N SER A 239 -13.00 -18.85 -22.12
CA SER A 239 -12.43 -17.92 -23.10
C SER A 239 -11.57 -18.62 -24.18
N SER A 240 -11.45 -19.91 -24.14
CA SER A 240 -10.90 -20.78 -25.19
C SER A 240 -12.02 -21.51 -25.92
#